data_13599e66b3bd7479ae4f34eab9dc93ab
#
_entry.id   13599e66b3bd7479ae4f34eab9dc93ab
#
_cell.length_a   1.000
_cell.length_b   1.000
_cell.length_c   1.000
_cell.angle_alpha   90.00
_cell.angle_beta   90.00
_cell.angle_gamma   90.00
#
_symmetry.space_group_name_H-M   'P 1'
#
loop_
_entity.id
_entity.type
_entity.pdbx_description
1 polymer ?
#
loop_
_entity_poly.entity_id
_entity_poly.type
_entity_poly.pdbx_seq_one_letter_code
_entity_poly.pdbx_strand_id
1 'polypeptide(L)'
;MISLPLDPSLTLIALSESRLAIKNQQTGEIAIDRDSGQKVYQLDVAMTVDGGKPVTFVLSVPESGLSADVALYTPFRASGLVFQTGEMNGRTWQKFKAISIAPALQAA
;
A
#
# COMPACT_ATOMS: atom_id res chain seq x y z
N MET A 1 -7.87 16.89 3.28
CA MET A 1 -7.53 15.46 3.21
C MET A 1 -7.97 14.76 4.49
N ILE A 2 -8.57 13.61 4.35
CA ILE A 2 -8.97 12.76 5.47
C ILE A 2 -8.07 11.53 5.47
N SER A 3 -7.56 11.15 6.64
CA SER A 3 -6.73 9.97 6.80
C SER A 3 -7.35 9.07 7.86
N LEU A 4 -7.69 7.84 7.48
CA LEU A 4 -8.36 6.88 8.36
C LEU A 4 -7.43 5.68 8.59
N PRO A 5 -6.98 5.45 9.83
CA PRO A 5 -6.20 4.25 10.11
C PRO A 5 -7.05 2.99 9.95
N LEU A 6 -6.45 1.96 9.37
CA LEU A 6 -7.10 0.67 9.23
C LEU A 6 -6.53 -0.31 10.24
N ASP A 7 -7.29 -1.37 10.51
CA ASP A 7 -6.90 -2.39 11.49
C ASP A 7 -5.59 -3.05 11.06
N PRO A 8 -4.53 -3.00 11.89
CA PRO A 8 -3.25 -3.61 11.54
C PRO A 8 -3.28 -5.14 11.49
N SER A 9 -4.34 -5.76 11.98
CA SER A 9 -4.49 -7.21 11.90
C SER A 9 -5.07 -7.70 10.57
N LEU A 10 -5.48 -6.78 9.70
CA LEU A 10 -5.98 -7.14 8.38
C LEU A 10 -4.91 -7.88 7.58
N THR A 11 -5.32 -8.97 6.94
CA THR A 11 -4.44 -9.77 6.11
C THR A 11 -4.64 -9.38 4.65
N LEU A 12 -3.53 -9.11 3.98
CA LEU A 12 -3.50 -8.72 2.59
C LEU A 12 -2.78 -9.78 1.78
N ILE A 13 -3.07 -9.85 0.49
CA ILE A 13 -2.40 -10.77 -0.42
C ILE A 13 -1.80 -9.95 -1.56
N ALA A 14 -0.52 -10.13 -1.83
CA ALA A 14 0.16 -9.44 -2.92
C ALA A 14 -0.24 -10.07 -4.25
N LEU A 15 -0.75 -9.26 -5.17
CA LEU A 15 -1.17 -9.68 -6.50
C LEU A 15 -0.14 -9.31 -7.57
N SER A 16 0.81 -8.45 -7.25
CA SER A 16 1.89 -8.06 -8.15
C SER A 16 3.16 -7.80 -7.35
N GLU A 17 4.28 -7.77 -8.05
CA GLU A 17 5.53 -7.30 -7.46
C GLU A 17 5.45 -5.78 -7.25
N SER A 18 6.25 -5.27 -6.32
CA SER A 18 6.34 -3.84 -6.10
C SER A 18 7.00 -3.15 -7.30
N ARG A 19 6.54 -1.95 -7.59
CA ARG A 19 7.07 -1.11 -8.65
C ARG A 19 7.23 0.32 -8.15
N LEU A 20 8.19 1.02 -8.72
CA LEU A 20 8.42 2.42 -8.37
C LEU A 20 7.23 3.27 -8.78
N ALA A 21 6.70 4.06 -7.85
CA ALA A 21 5.58 4.95 -8.14
C ALA A 21 6.06 6.16 -8.95
N ILE A 22 5.34 6.48 -10.02
CA ILE A 22 5.64 7.61 -10.88
C ILE A 22 4.65 8.73 -10.61
N LYS A 23 5.16 9.89 -10.23
CA LYS A 23 4.34 11.07 -9.94
C LYS A 23 3.87 11.75 -11.22
N ASN A 24 4.76 11.82 -12.21
CA ASN A 24 4.45 12.44 -13.50
C ASN A 24 4.94 11.53 -14.61
N GLN A 25 3.98 10.96 -15.36
CA GLN A 25 4.28 10.01 -16.43
C GLN A 25 5.03 10.67 -17.61
N GLN A 26 4.79 11.96 -17.84
CA GLN A 26 5.42 12.67 -18.95
C GLN A 26 6.90 12.97 -18.71
N THR A 27 7.26 13.28 -17.47
CA THR A 27 8.64 13.64 -17.12
C THR A 27 9.40 12.50 -16.48
N GLY A 28 8.72 11.43 -16.07
CA GLY A 28 9.33 10.32 -15.34
C GLY A 28 9.64 10.65 -13.88
N GLU A 29 9.10 11.77 -13.36
CA GLU A 29 9.32 12.15 -11.98
C GLU A 29 8.73 11.13 -11.03
N ILE A 30 9.55 10.65 -10.08
CA ILE A 30 9.14 9.61 -9.13
C ILE A 30 8.44 10.24 -7.92
N ALA A 31 7.56 9.46 -7.30
CA ALA A 31 6.89 9.88 -6.07
C ALA A 31 7.82 9.72 -4.88
N ILE A 32 7.81 10.73 -4.00
CA ILE A 32 8.60 10.73 -2.77
C ILE A 32 7.64 10.82 -1.59
N ASP A 33 7.86 9.97 -0.60
CA ASP A 33 7.08 9.99 0.63
C ASP A 33 7.46 11.23 1.46
N ARG A 34 6.47 12.05 1.80
CA ARG A 34 6.72 13.30 2.52
C ARG A 34 7.26 13.09 3.92
N ASP A 35 6.84 12.01 4.58
CA ASP A 35 7.20 11.77 5.96
C ASP A 35 8.63 11.25 6.11
N SER A 36 9.08 10.41 5.16
CA SER A 36 10.39 9.77 5.24
C SER A 36 11.40 10.31 4.23
N GLY A 37 10.95 11.02 3.20
CA GLY A 37 11.80 11.47 2.11
C GLY A 37 12.26 10.37 1.18
N GLN A 38 11.68 9.18 1.29
CA GLN A 38 12.07 8.01 0.52
C GLN A 38 11.23 7.85 -0.73
N LYS A 39 11.75 7.09 -1.69
CA LYS A 39 10.98 6.70 -2.87
C LYS A 39 9.79 5.87 -2.43
N VAL A 40 8.68 6.04 -3.14
CA VAL A 40 7.45 5.29 -2.88
C VAL A 40 7.34 4.15 -3.89
N TYR A 41 7.03 2.95 -3.40
CA TYR A 41 6.74 1.81 -4.23
C TYR A 41 5.27 1.44 -4.11
N GLN A 42 4.72 0.86 -5.14
CA GLN A 42 3.32 0.44 -5.21
C GLN A 42 3.25 -1.03 -5.56
N LEU A 43 2.24 -1.71 -5.01
CA LEU A 43 1.93 -3.08 -5.38
C LEU A 43 0.42 -3.27 -5.35
N ASP A 44 -0.08 -4.15 -6.23
CA ASP A 44 -1.50 -4.48 -6.25
C ASP A 44 -1.75 -5.51 -5.16
N VAL A 45 -2.80 -5.30 -4.38
CA VAL A 45 -3.13 -6.18 -3.26
C VAL A 45 -4.62 -6.51 -3.25
N ALA A 46 -4.95 -7.62 -2.60
CA ALA A 46 -6.33 -8.01 -2.32
C ALA A 46 -6.52 -8.14 -0.81
N MET A 47 -7.71 -7.80 -0.37
CA MET A 47 -8.08 -7.88 1.04
C MET A 47 -9.49 -8.47 1.13
N THR A 48 -9.68 -9.40 2.07
CA THR A 48 -11.03 -9.90 2.39
C THR A 48 -11.42 -9.41 3.76
N VAL A 49 -12.69 -9.02 3.88
CA VAL A 49 -13.25 -8.55 5.14
C VAL A 49 -14.39 -9.49 5.53
N ASP A 50 -14.26 -10.17 6.68
CA ASP A 50 -15.30 -11.00 7.28
C ASP A 50 -15.98 -11.98 6.32
N GLY A 51 -15.19 -12.68 5.51
CA GLY A 51 -15.71 -13.65 4.59
C GLY A 51 -16.44 -13.07 3.38
N GLY A 52 -16.38 -11.75 3.19
CA GLY A 52 -16.95 -11.08 2.03
C GLY A 52 -16.11 -11.27 0.78
N LYS A 53 -16.54 -10.61 -0.29
CA LYS A 53 -15.79 -10.63 -1.55
C LYS A 53 -14.47 -9.90 -1.38
N PRO A 54 -13.39 -10.37 -2.02
CA PRO A 54 -12.12 -9.68 -1.96
C PRO A 54 -12.21 -8.28 -2.62
N VAL A 55 -11.54 -7.34 -2.01
CA VAL A 55 -11.40 -5.97 -2.53
C VAL A 55 -9.95 -5.81 -2.99
N THR A 56 -9.76 -5.29 -4.19
CA THR A 56 -8.41 -5.05 -4.73
C THR A 56 -8.12 -3.56 -4.74
N PHE A 57 -6.87 -3.22 -4.43
CA PHE A 57 -6.43 -1.82 -4.45
C PHE A 57 -4.92 -1.76 -4.61
N VAL A 58 -4.41 -0.55 -4.89
CA VAL A 58 -2.98 -0.30 -4.97
C VAL A 58 -2.50 0.21 -3.61
N LEU A 59 -1.51 -0.47 -3.05
CA LEU A 59 -0.90 -0.09 -1.78
C LEU A 59 0.42 0.63 -2.04
N SER A 60 0.60 1.79 -1.42
CA SER A 60 1.83 2.57 -1.49
C SER A 60 2.65 2.37 -0.22
N VAL A 61 3.95 2.06 -0.39
CA VAL A 61 4.87 1.80 0.73
C VAL A 61 6.20 2.49 0.44
N PRO A 62 6.79 3.19 1.42
CA PRO A 62 8.13 3.75 1.22
C PRO A 62 9.18 2.64 1.12
N GLU A 63 10.28 2.95 0.46
CA GLU A 63 11.31 1.96 0.12
C GLU A 63 11.78 1.13 1.32
N SER A 64 12.02 1.76 2.46
CA SER A 64 12.48 1.05 3.66
C SER A 64 11.43 0.14 4.29
N GLY A 65 10.16 0.32 3.92
CA GLY A 65 9.07 -0.51 4.43
C GLY A 65 8.82 -1.76 3.59
N LEU A 66 9.48 -1.91 2.46
CA LEU A 66 9.35 -3.10 1.63
C LEU A 66 10.06 -4.29 2.28
N SER A 67 9.55 -5.49 2.04
CA SER A 67 10.15 -6.72 2.52
C SER A 67 10.28 -7.71 1.36
N ALA A 68 11.48 -8.23 1.16
CA ALA A 68 11.72 -9.26 0.16
C ALA A 68 11.03 -10.59 0.52
N ASP A 69 10.62 -10.72 1.79
CA ASP A 69 9.95 -11.94 2.27
C ASP A 69 8.47 -11.99 1.93
N VAL A 70 7.91 -10.89 1.42
CA VAL A 70 6.51 -10.85 0.96
C VAL A 70 6.49 -11.36 -0.47
N ALA A 71 6.02 -12.59 -0.64
CA ALA A 71 5.95 -13.24 -1.94
C ALA A 71 4.57 -13.04 -2.59
N LEU A 72 4.52 -13.20 -3.93
CA LEU A 72 3.25 -13.14 -4.66
C LEU A 72 2.29 -14.20 -4.16
N TYR A 73 1.03 -13.80 -4.07
CA TYR A 73 -0.09 -14.68 -3.70
C TYR A 73 0.01 -15.28 -2.31
N THR A 74 0.80 -14.67 -1.44
CA THR A 74 0.92 -15.11 -0.04
C THR A 74 0.41 -14.02 0.89
N PRO A 75 -0.14 -14.40 2.05
CA PRO A 75 -0.64 -13.43 3.01
C PRO A 75 0.47 -12.57 3.60
N PHE A 76 0.18 -11.29 3.76
CA PHE A 76 1.07 -10.39 4.47
C PHE A 76 0.27 -9.38 5.30
N ARG A 77 0.94 -8.67 6.17
CA ARG A 77 0.35 -7.61 6.98
C ARG A 77 1.11 -6.31 6.76
N ALA A 78 0.39 -5.21 6.90
CA ALA A 78 0.95 -3.87 6.75
C ALA A 78 0.90 -3.14 8.07
N SER A 79 2.00 -2.48 8.42
CA SER A 79 2.06 -1.60 9.59
C SER A 79 1.74 -0.18 9.15
N GLY A 80 0.97 0.53 9.97
CA GLY A 80 0.59 1.90 9.66
C GLY A 80 -0.28 2.02 8.42
N LEU A 81 -1.12 1.02 8.16
CA LEU A 81 -2.02 1.04 7.01
C LEU A 81 -3.09 2.10 7.20
N VAL A 82 -3.21 3.01 6.25
CA VAL A 82 -4.21 4.07 6.28
C VAL A 82 -4.87 4.21 4.92
N PHE A 83 -6.12 4.61 4.94
CA PHE A 83 -6.86 5.05 3.77
C PHE A 83 -6.90 6.58 3.78
N GLN A 84 -6.48 7.19 2.71
CA GLN A 84 -6.51 8.65 2.55
C GLN A 84 -7.42 9.03 1.39
N THR A 85 -8.15 10.12 1.56
CA THR A 85 -9.00 10.67 0.51
C THR A 85 -9.00 12.18 0.61
N GLY A 86 -9.22 12.84 -0.52
CA GLY A 86 -9.28 14.29 -0.57
C GLY A 86 -9.78 14.75 -1.93
N GLU A 87 -9.82 16.05 -2.11
CA GLU A 87 -10.21 16.66 -3.38
C GLU A 87 -9.07 17.50 -3.94
N MET A 88 -8.91 17.45 -5.25
CA MET A 88 -7.97 18.29 -5.97
C MET A 88 -8.60 18.66 -7.31
N ASN A 89 -8.72 19.97 -7.57
CA ASN A 89 -9.31 20.49 -8.81
C ASN A 89 -10.70 19.93 -9.09
N GLY A 90 -11.54 19.81 -8.04
CA GLY A 90 -12.89 19.30 -8.17
C GLY A 90 -13.00 17.80 -8.31
N ARG A 91 -11.89 17.07 -8.21
CA ARG A 91 -11.88 15.61 -8.31
C ARG A 91 -11.52 14.99 -6.98
N THR A 92 -12.23 13.92 -6.62
CA THR A 92 -11.91 13.13 -5.44
C THR A 92 -10.82 12.13 -5.77
N TRP A 93 -9.81 12.04 -4.90
CA TRP A 93 -8.77 11.04 -5.02
C TRP A 93 -8.75 10.15 -3.78
N GLN A 94 -8.27 8.92 -3.96
CA GLN A 94 -8.18 7.92 -2.90
C GLN A 94 -6.82 7.24 -2.95
N LYS A 95 -6.29 6.90 -1.77
CA LYS A 95 -4.97 6.29 -1.66
C LYS A 95 -4.91 5.38 -0.45
N PHE A 96 -4.31 4.21 -0.62
CA PHE A 96 -3.94 3.32 0.49
C PHE A 96 -2.44 3.38 0.68
N LYS A 97 -2.02 3.53 1.91
CA LYS A 97 -0.63 3.76 2.26
C LYS A 97 -0.28 2.97 3.50
N ALA A 98 0.93 2.43 3.56
CA ALA A 98 1.47 1.75 4.75
C ALA A 98 2.89 2.21 5.00
N ILE A 99 3.35 2.06 6.24
CA ILE A 99 4.73 2.36 6.63
C ILE A 99 5.64 1.20 6.24
N SER A 100 5.17 -0.03 6.46
CA SER A 100 5.95 -1.23 6.14
C SER A 100 5.03 -2.42 5.94
N ILE A 101 5.56 -3.45 5.28
CA ILE A 101 4.87 -4.72 5.07
C ILE A 101 5.75 -5.87 5.53
N ALA A 102 5.12 -6.96 5.97
CA ALA A 102 5.82 -8.16 6.42
C ALA A 102 4.94 -9.38 6.23
N PRO A 103 5.51 -10.58 6.06
CA PRO A 103 4.71 -11.80 5.95
C PRO A 103 3.77 -11.96 7.13
N ALA A 104 2.52 -12.37 6.86
CA ALA A 104 1.52 -12.56 7.90
C ALA A 104 1.75 -13.84 8.68
N LEU A 105 2.28 -14.86 8.01
CA LEU A 105 2.56 -16.13 8.64
C LEU A 105 3.92 -16.06 9.30
N GLN A 106 3.89 -15.96 10.61
CA GLN A 106 5.08 -16.16 11.40
C GLN A 106 5.18 -17.67 11.64
N ALA A 107 6.32 -18.24 11.35
CA ALA A 107 6.55 -19.61 11.71
C ALA A 107 6.39 -19.72 13.22
N ALA A 108 5.37 -20.40 13.61
CA ALA A 108 5.07 -20.56 15.01
C ALA A 108 6.09 -21.52 15.62
#